data_d630db57e7584176b97e5da6d0d5b1b3
#
_entry.id   d630db57e7584176b97e5da6d0d5b1b3
#
_cell.length_a   1.000
_cell.length_b   1.000
_cell.length_c   1.000
_cell.angle_alpha   90.00
_cell.angle_beta   90.00
_cell.angle_gamma   90.00
#
_symmetry.space_group_name_H-M   'P 1'
#
loop_
_entity.id
_entity.type
_entity.pdbx_description
1 polymer ?
#
loop_
_entity_poly.entity_id
_entity_poly.type
_entity_poly.pdbx_seq_one_letter_code
_entity_poly.pdbx_strand_id
1 'polypeptide(L)'
;LNMRELSASVTFGNLVRNMHRWGAHLMVFTVFLHMARVFYHGAYKPPREFNWVVGVILLLLTLLLSFTGYLLPWDQLALWAVTVGTNMMGYTPVFGEQVQFVLLAGLEIGPATLLRWYVLHVLFIPFVTVIFMAIHFWRVRKDGGISGPL
;
A
#
# COMPACT_ATOMS: atom_id res chain seq x y z
N LEU A 1 -12.62 -9.62 -17.08
CA LEU A 1 -12.56 -10.66 -16.04
C LEU A 1 -12.81 -10.01 -14.68
N ASN A 2 -13.86 -10.43 -14.00
CA ASN A 2 -14.11 -10.01 -12.63
C ASN A 2 -13.46 -10.99 -11.63
N MET A 3 -13.41 -10.63 -10.35
CA MET A 3 -12.79 -11.46 -9.31
C MET A 3 -13.50 -12.83 -9.14
N ARG A 4 -14.77 -12.93 -9.47
CA ARG A 4 -15.53 -14.20 -9.41
C ARG A 4 -15.13 -15.12 -10.57
N GLU A 5 -15.01 -14.58 -11.77
CA GLU A 5 -14.53 -15.32 -12.94
C GLU A 5 -13.09 -15.81 -12.76
N LEU A 6 -12.20 -14.96 -12.21
CA LEU A 6 -10.85 -15.37 -11.88
C LEU A 6 -10.82 -16.58 -10.94
N SER A 7 -11.68 -16.60 -9.95
CA SER A 7 -11.73 -17.70 -8.96
C SER A 7 -12.42 -18.95 -9.46
N ALA A 8 -13.36 -18.83 -10.40
CA ALA A 8 -14.22 -19.94 -10.84
C ALA A 8 -13.78 -20.56 -12.17
N SER A 9 -13.23 -19.80 -13.10
CA SER A 9 -12.96 -20.22 -14.48
C SER A 9 -11.49 -20.29 -14.85
N VAL A 10 -10.60 -19.59 -14.11
CA VAL A 10 -9.16 -19.59 -14.41
C VAL A 10 -8.47 -20.72 -13.63
N THR A 11 -7.72 -21.58 -14.34
CA THR A 11 -6.93 -22.63 -13.71
C THR A 11 -5.95 -22.01 -12.68
N PHE A 12 -6.00 -22.51 -11.44
CA PHE A 12 -5.26 -21.97 -10.29
C PHE A 12 -5.59 -20.52 -9.89
N GLY A 13 -6.59 -19.87 -10.49
CA GLY A 13 -6.95 -18.48 -10.18
C GLY A 13 -7.25 -18.25 -8.70
N ASN A 14 -7.99 -19.18 -8.07
CA ASN A 14 -8.28 -19.12 -6.64
C ASN A 14 -7.02 -19.29 -5.78
N LEU A 15 -6.10 -20.18 -6.17
CA LEU A 15 -4.83 -20.38 -5.46
C LEU A 15 -3.97 -19.10 -5.49
N VAL A 16 -3.76 -18.52 -6.67
CA VAL A 16 -2.94 -17.32 -6.85
C VAL A 16 -3.55 -16.13 -6.07
N ARG A 17 -4.87 -15.96 -6.14
CA ARG A 17 -5.58 -14.93 -5.37
C ARG A 17 -5.39 -15.11 -3.87
N ASN A 18 -5.52 -16.31 -3.34
CA ASN A 18 -5.34 -16.59 -1.92
C ASN A 18 -3.88 -16.41 -1.49
N MET A 19 -2.92 -16.83 -2.30
CA MET A 19 -1.49 -16.60 -2.05
C MET A 19 -1.19 -15.09 -1.96
N HIS A 20 -1.73 -14.29 -2.89
CA HIS A 20 -1.57 -12.83 -2.85
C HIS A 20 -2.18 -12.22 -1.58
N ARG A 21 -3.40 -12.62 -1.21
CA ARG A 21 -4.09 -12.15 -0.01
C ARG A 21 -3.31 -12.47 1.27
N TRP A 22 -2.87 -13.73 1.43
CA TRP A 22 -2.09 -14.13 2.60
C TRP A 22 -0.70 -13.50 2.62
N GLY A 23 -0.08 -13.35 1.45
CA GLY A 23 1.18 -12.63 1.29
C GLY A 23 1.07 -11.18 1.71
N ALA A 24 -0.03 -10.50 1.38
CA ALA A 24 -0.29 -9.12 1.81
C ALA A 24 -0.43 -9.01 3.34
N HIS A 25 -1.16 -9.93 3.99
CA HIS A 25 -1.27 -9.94 5.46
C HIS A 25 0.08 -10.19 6.12
N LEU A 26 0.84 -11.16 5.61
CA LEU A 26 2.17 -11.48 6.11
C LEU A 26 3.14 -10.29 5.91
N MET A 27 3.08 -9.62 4.76
CA MET A 27 3.88 -8.42 4.48
C MET A 27 3.62 -7.33 5.52
N VAL A 28 2.37 -6.95 5.77
CA VAL A 28 2.02 -5.94 6.76
C VAL A 28 2.55 -6.33 8.13
N PHE A 29 2.29 -7.55 8.57
CA PHE A 29 2.75 -8.06 9.86
C PHE A 29 4.28 -8.01 10.01
N THR A 30 5.01 -8.52 9.01
CA THR A 30 6.48 -8.57 9.05
C THR A 30 7.12 -7.20 8.94
N VAL A 31 6.52 -6.26 8.21
CA VAL A 31 7.00 -4.86 8.14
C VAL A 31 6.85 -4.17 9.48
N PHE A 32 5.75 -4.38 10.21
CA PHE A 32 5.62 -3.86 11.59
C PHE A 32 6.69 -4.45 12.53
N LEU A 33 6.93 -5.75 12.47
CA LEU A 33 8.01 -6.38 13.25
C LEU A 33 9.39 -5.85 12.86
N HIS A 34 9.62 -5.63 11.56
CA HIS A 34 10.85 -5.01 11.06
C HIS A 34 11.04 -3.60 11.63
N MET A 35 10.01 -2.76 11.58
CA MET A 35 10.05 -1.41 12.15
C MET A 35 10.32 -1.43 13.65
N ALA A 36 9.66 -2.31 14.39
CA ALA A 36 9.89 -2.50 15.81
C ALA A 36 11.34 -2.91 16.11
N ARG A 37 11.89 -3.85 15.35
CA ARG A 37 13.29 -4.26 15.47
C ARG A 37 14.25 -3.10 15.23
N VAL A 38 14.05 -2.31 14.17
CA VAL A 38 14.87 -1.13 13.86
C VAL A 38 14.80 -0.11 15.00
N PHE A 39 13.61 0.12 15.55
CA PHE A 39 13.39 1.04 16.66
C PHE A 39 14.10 0.60 17.93
N TYR A 40 13.92 -0.65 18.37
CA TYR A 40 14.54 -1.15 19.60
C TYR A 40 16.08 -1.22 19.51
N HIS A 41 16.65 -1.39 18.32
CA HIS A 41 18.10 -1.33 18.11
C HIS A 41 18.64 0.09 17.96
N GLY A 42 17.79 1.12 18.02
CA GLY A 42 18.22 2.50 17.82
C GLY A 42 18.71 2.82 16.42
N ALA A 43 18.45 1.94 15.43
CA ALA A 43 18.94 2.08 14.06
C ALA A 43 18.21 3.16 13.24
N TYR A 44 17.43 4.02 13.87
CA TYR A 44 16.85 5.24 13.33
C TYR A 44 17.71 6.49 13.60
N LYS A 45 18.76 6.37 14.43
CA LYS A 45 19.67 7.46 14.79
C LYS A 45 20.72 7.68 13.70
N PRO A 46 21.43 8.85 13.71
CA PRO A 46 22.53 9.10 12.78
C PRO A 46 23.52 7.93 12.69
N PRO A 47 23.98 7.58 11.49
CA PRO A 47 23.72 8.19 10.17
C PRO A 47 22.53 7.60 9.41
N ARG A 48 21.59 6.90 10.08
CA ARG A 48 20.53 6.08 9.47
C ARG A 48 19.15 6.74 9.46
N GLU A 49 19.03 7.97 9.95
CA GLU A 49 17.75 8.70 10.05
C GLU A 49 17.05 8.86 8.70
N PHE A 50 17.81 9.12 7.63
CA PHE A 50 17.25 9.21 6.29
C PHE A 50 16.59 7.88 5.87
N ASN A 51 17.25 6.76 6.14
CA ASN A 51 16.69 5.45 5.82
C ASN A 51 15.48 5.08 6.68
N TRP A 52 15.42 5.60 7.91
CA TRP A 52 14.23 5.48 8.75
C TRP A 52 13.03 6.19 8.13
N VAL A 53 13.21 7.42 7.64
CA VAL A 53 12.15 8.17 6.94
C VAL A 53 11.67 7.42 5.69
N VAL A 54 12.60 6.90 4.88
CA VAL A 54 12.27 6.06 3.72
C VAL A 54 11.49 4.81 4.15
N GLY A 55 11.88 4.17 5.25
CA GLY A 55 11.15 3.03 5.83
C GLY A 55 9.74 3.37 6.27
N VAL A 56 9.51 4.54 6.86
CA VAL A 56 8.16 5.03 7.21
C VAL A 56 7.31 5.25 5.96
N ILE A 57 7.88 5.83 4.90
CA ILE A 57 7.19 5.99 3.62
C ILE A 57 6.81 4.63 3.04
N LEU A 58 7.71 3.64 3.08
CA LEU A 58 7.43 2.28 2.62
C LEU A 58 6.33 1.60 3.45
N LEU A 59 6.28 1.82 4.75
CA LEU A 59 5.18 1.34 5.60
C LEU A 59 3.84 1.95 5.15
N LEU A 60 3.80 3.26 4.94
CA LEU A 60 2.58 3.94 4.47
C LEU A 60 2.14 3.43 3.09
N LEU A 61 3.09 3.23 2.16
CA LEU A 61 2.81 2.65 0.84
C LEU A 61 2.29 1.20 0.96
N THR A 62 2.82 0.41 1.89
CA THR A 62 2.34 -0.96 2.15
C THR A 62 0.90 -0.96 2.68
N LEU A 63 0.58 -0.07 3.60
CA LEU A 63 -0.79 0.10 4.12
C LEU A 63 -1.74 0.58 3.01
N LEU A 64 -1.29 1.52 2.18
CA LEU A 64 -2.07 2.02 1.06
C LEU A 64 -2.30 0.93 0.00
N LEU A 65 -1.30 0.10 -0.30
CA LEU A 65 -1.46 -1.08 -1.15
C LEU A 65 -2.49 -2.06 -0.56
N SER A 66 -2.43 -2.32 0.73
CA SER A 66 -3.41 -3.18 1.40
C SER A 66 -4.82 -2.63 1.30
N PHE A 67 -5.00 -1.34 1.52
CA PHE A 67 -6.29 -0.66 1.39
C PHE A 67 -6.82 -0.70 -0.05
N THR A 68 -6.01 -0.27 -1.02
CA THR A 68 -6.42 -0.25 -2.44
C THR A 68 -6.74 -1.65 -2.97
N GLY A 69 -5.97 -2.68 -2.58
CA GLY A 69 -6.22 -4.06 -2.97
C GLY A 69 -7.51 -4.65 -2.36
N TYR A 70 -7.83 -4.23 -1.13
CA TYR A 70 -9.08 -4.62 -0.47
C TYR A 70 -10.33 -4.10 -1.21
N LEU A 71 -10.23 -2.98 -1.92
CA LEU A 71 -11.33 -2.38 -2.68
C LEU A 71 -11.64 -3.12 -4.00
N LEU A 72 -10.68 -3.83 -4.59
CA LEU A 72 -10.80 -4.38 -5.95
C LEU A 72 -11.89 -5.48 -6.12
N PRO A 73 -12.24 -6.31 -5.13
CA PRO A 73 -13.35 -7.24 -5.26
C PRO A 73 -14.71 -6.56 -5.48
N TRP A 74 -14.83 -5.27 -5.17
CA TRP A 74 -16.02 -4.45 -5.36
C TRP A 74 -17.28 -5.06 -4.74
N ASP A 75 -17.11 -5.66 -3.57
CA ASP A 75 -18.19 -6.17 -2.75
C ASP A 75 -18.76 -5.08 -1.83
N GLN A 76 -19.76 -5.44 -1.02
CA GLN A 76 -20.41 -4.51 -0.11
C GLN A 76 -19.43 -3.84 0.87
N LEU A 77 -18.45 -4.59 1.35
CA LEU A 77 -17.42 -4.06 2.28
C LEU A 77 -16.48 -3.09 1.57
N ALA A 78 -16.06 -3.41 0.33
CA ALA A 78 -15.24 -2.53 -0.50
C ALA A 78 -15.97 -1.22 -0.81
N LEU A 79 -17.27 -1.28 -1.11
CA LEU A 79 -18.09 -0.10 -1.39
C LEU A 79 -18.15 0.83 -0.16
N TRP A 80 -18.37 0.28 1.03
CA TRP A 80 -18.35 1.07 2.26
C TRP A 80 -16.98 1.61 2.59
N ALA A 81 -15.92 0.83 2.37
CA ALA A 81 -14.56 1.28 2.61
C ALA A 81 -14.16 2.44 1.69
N VAL A 82 -14.50 2.39 0.40
CA VAL A 82 -14.24 3.51 -0.51
C VAL A 82 -15.06 4.74 -0.14
N THR A 83 -16.33 4.56 0.22
CA THR A 83 -17.20 5.66 0.65
C THR A 83 -16.63 6.40 1.87
N VAL A 84 -16.33 5.64 2.92
CA VAL A 84 -15.78 6.22 4.16
C VAL A 84 -14.40 6.84 3.91
N GLY A 85 -13.50 6.12 3.22
CA GLY A 85 -12.15 6.58 2.97
C GLY A 85 -12.11 7.85 2.13
N THR A 86 -12.90 7.94 1.07
CA THR A 86 -12.94 9.15 0.22
C THR A 86 -13.63 10.32 0.93
N ASN A 87 -14.66 10.07 1.73
CA ASN A 87 -15.27 11.11 2.56
C ASN A 87 -14.28 11.67 3.60
N MET A 88 -13.53 10.80 4.28
CA MET A 88 -12.48 11.26 5.21
C MET A 88 -11.44 12.14 4.52
N MET A 89 -11.02 11.78 3.30
CA MET A 89 -10.11 12.60 2.51
C MET A 89 -10.76 13.92 2.07
N GLY A 90 -12.06 13.94 1.83
CA GLY A 90 -12.84 15.13 1.53
C GLY A 90 -12.81 16.19 2.63
N TYR A 91 -12.60 15.80 3.89
CA TYR A 91 -12.45 16.73 5.02
C TYR A 91 -11.05 17.36 5.13
N THR A 92 -10.12 17.00 4.26
CA THR A 92 -8.78 17.61 4.27
C THR A 92 -8.89 19.11 3.95
N PRO A 93 -8.33 20.01 4.79
CA PRO A 93 -8.41 21.43 4.54
C PRO A 93 -7.83 21.82 3.17
N VAL A 94 -8.46 22.78 2.50
CA VAL A 94 -8.04 23.40 1.22
C VAL A 94 -8.22 22.50 -0.01
N PHE A 95 -7.86 21.21 0.04
CA PHE A 95 -7.82 20.33 -1.14
C PHE A 95 -8.77 19.12 -1.04
N GLY A 96 -9.57 19.01 0.01
CA GLY A 96 -10.35 17.80 0.29
C GLY A 96 -11.31 17.42 -0.84
N GLU A 97 -12.10 18.37 -1.34
CA GLU A 97 -13.05 18.12 -2.42
C GLU A 97 -12.36 17.71 -3.72
N GLN A 98 -11.22 18.33 -4.06
CA GLN A 98 -10.44 17.99 -5.24
C GLN A 98 -9.84 16.58 -5.13
N VAL A 99 -9.31 16.23 -3.96
CA VAL A 99 -8.78 14.88 -3.71
C VAL A 99 -9.90 13.85 -3.82
N GLN A 100 -11.05 14.10 -3.20
CA GLN A 100 -12.21 13.22 -3.29
C GLN A 100 -12.67 13.04 -4.74
N PHE A 101 -12.83 14.13 -5.50
CA PHE A 101 -13.21 14.11 -6.91
C PHE A 101 -12.22 13.29 -7.75
N VAL A 102 -10.92 13.48 -7.54
CA VAL A 102 -9.88 12.73 -8.23
C VAL A 102 -9.96 11.24 -7.88
N LEU A 103 -10.16 10.88 -6.63
CA LEU A 103 -10.22 9.47 -6.20
C LEU A 103 -11.49 8.76 -6.65
N LEU A 104 -12.62 9.46 -6.66
CA LEU A 104 -13.90 8.92 -7.14
C LEU A 104 -13.98 8.84 -8.68
N ALA A 105 -13.15 9.61 -9.39
CA ALA A 105 -13.28 9.85 -10.83
C ALA A 105 -14.57 10.58 -11.21
N GLY A 106 -15.05 11.43 -10.33
CA GLY A 106 -16.30 12.20 -10.48
C GLY A 106 -16.92 12.54 -9.14
N LEU A 107 -18.21 12.78 -9.15
CA LEU A 107 -18.99 13.13 -7.93
C LEU A 107 -19.53 11.89 -7.20
N GLU A 108 -19.64 10.76 -7.88
CA GLU A 108 -20.25 9.53 -7.37
C GLU A 108 -19.35 8.31 -7.56
N ILE A 109 -19.57 7.31 -6.71
CA ILE A 109 -18.87 6.03 -6.77
C ILE A 109 -19.43 5.21 -7.94
N GLY A 110 -18.56 4.80 -8.86
CA GLY A 110 -18.97 4.04 -10.03
C GLY A 110 -17.83 3.23 -10.67
N PRO A 111 -18.05 2.72 -11.89
CA PRO A 111 -17.03 1.94 -12.62
C PRO A 111 -15.72 2.70 -12.84
N ALA A 112 -15.78 4.00 -13.05
CA ALA A 112 -14.59 4.85 -13.19
C ALA A 112 -13.79 4.93 -11.88
N THR A 113 -14.46 4.92 -10.73
CA THR A 113 -13.82 4.83 -9.41
C THR A 113 -13.03 3.53 -9.28
N LEU A 114 -13.65 2.39 -9.58
CA LEU A 114 -12.99 1.08 -9.52
C LEU A 114 -11.76 1.03 -10.44
N LEU A 115 -11.87 1.55 -11.65
CA LEU A 115 -10.74 1.60 -12.59
C LEU A 115 -9.56 2.42 -12.02
N ARG A 116 -9.81 3.54 -11.38
CA ARG A 116 -8.76 4.34 -10.71
C ARG A 116 -8.07 3.57 -9.60
N TRP A 117 -8.84 2.96 -8.72
CA TRP A 117 -8.27 2.17 -7.63
C TRP A 117 -7.48 0.96 -8.15
N TYR A 118 -7.95 0.35 -9.24
CA TYR A 118 -7.20 -0.71 -9.93
C TYR A 118 -5.84 -0.22 -10.45
N VAL A 119 -5.81 0.91 -11.17
CA VAL A 119 -4.57 1.48 -11.70
C VAL A 119 -3.62 1.91 -10.56
N LEU A 120 -4.15 2.48 -9.50
CA LEU A 120 -3.36 2.81 -8.30
C LEU A 120 -2.71 1.56 -7.71
N HIS A 121 -3.47 0.48 -7.52
CA HIS A 121 -3.00 -0.74 -6.89
C HIS A 121 -2.01 -1.54 -7.76
N VAL A 122 -2.28 -1.65 -9.05
CA VAL A 122 -1.51 -2.55 -9.95
C VAL A 122 -0.29 -1.86 -10.57
N LEU A 123 -0.36 -0.54 -10.76
CA LEU A 123 0.67 0.20 -11.49
C LEU A 123 1.35 1.28 -10.63
N PHE A 124 0.59 2.28 -10.21
CA PHE A 124 1.18 3.51 -9.65
C PHE A 124 1.86 3.28 -8.30
N ILE A 125 1.14 2.74 -7.33
CA ILE A 125 1.69 2.54 -5.97
C ILE A 125 2.80 1.49 -5.98
N PRO A 126 2.70 0.33 -6.67
CA PRO A 126 3.83 -0.60 -6.80
C PRO A 126 5.07 0.03 -7.42
N PHE A 127 4.90 0.84 -8.48
CA PHE A 127 6.02 1.53 -9.11
C PHE A 127 6.75 2.48 -8.13
N VAL A 128 5.99 3.30 -7.41
CA VAL A 128 6.54 4.19 -6.38
C VAL A 128 7.21 3.38 -5.26
N THR A 129 6.59 2.28 -4.83
CA THR A 129 7.14 1.38 -3.80
C THR A 129 8.49 0.79 -4.24
N VAL A 130 8.62 0.37 -5.50
CA VAL A 130 9.89 -0.16 -6.03
C VAL A 130 10.99 0.90 -5.99
N ILE A 131 10.70 2.16 -6.33
CA ILE A 131 11.68 3.26 -6.25
C ILE A 131 12.15 3.45 -4.80
N PHE A 132 11.23 3.57 -3.85
CA PHE A 132 11.59 3.73 -2.44
C PHE A 132 12.30 2.49 -1.87
N MET A 133 11.93 1.29 -2.32
CA MET A 133 12.62 0.05 -1.95
C MET A 133 14.08 0.05 -2.45
N ALA A 134 14.33 0.48 -3.68
CA ALA A 134 15.68 0.61 -4.22
C ALA A 134 16.51 1.61 -3.41
N ILE A 135 15.94 2.76 -3.07
CA ILE A 135 16.58 3.75 -2.20
C ILE A 135 16.85 3.17 -0.81
N HIS A 136 15.89 2.45 -0.24
CA HIS A 136 16.00 1.81 1.07
C HIS A 136 17.17 0.82 1.12
N PHE A 137 17.26 -0.09 0.17
CA PHE A 137 18.33 -1.08 0.11
C PHE A 137 19.71 -0.44 -0.17
N TRP A 138 19.74 0.58 -1.04
CA TRP A 138 20.96 1.33 -1.26
C TRP A 138 21.48 1.97 0.02
N ARG A 139 20.59 2.58 0.81
CA ARG A 139 20.94 3.19 2.10
C ARG A 139 21.35 2.15 3.14
N VAL A 140 20.66 1.01 3.23
CA VAL A 140 21.08 -0.10 4.11
C VAL A 140 22.50 -0.53 3.80
N ARG A 141 22.83 -0.67 2.51
CA ARG A 141 24.20 -1.03 2.11
C ARG A 141 25.21 0.06 2.45
N LYS A 142 24.87 1.33 2.25
CA LYS A 142 25.74 2.47 2.50
C LYS A 142 25.99 2.70 3.98
N ASP A 143 24.96 2.62 4.81
CA ASP A 143 25.00 3.00 6.23
C ASP A 143 25.25 1.80 7.17
N GLY A 144 25.48 0.60 6.63
CA GLY A 144 25.89 -0.61 7.37
C GLY A 144 24.73 -1.45 7.98
N GLY A 145 23.48 -1.09 7.76
CA GLY A 145 22.31 -1.82 8.29
C GLY A 145 22.24 -1.84 9.83
N ILE A 146 21.47 -2.79 10.39
CA ILE A 146 21.29 -2.93 11.85
C ILE A 146 22.50 -3.61 12.50
N SER A 147 23.16 -4.53 11.80
CA SER A 147 24.20 -5.41 12.32
C SER A 147 25.62 -4.89 12.03
N GLY A 148 25.76 -3.81 11.29
CA GLY A 148 27.05 -3.20 11.00
C GLY A 148 27.54 -2.31 12.15
N PRO A 149 28.87 -2.21 12.38
CA PRO A 149 29.41 -1.19 13.27
C PRO A 149 29.03 0.21 12.79
N LEU A 150 28.80 1.11 13.72
CA LEU A 150 28.62 2.54 13.46
C LEU A 150 29.96 3.18 13.17
#